data_efbd3c31f6dae93f8f7a9a49e5d431b6
#
_entry.id   efbd3c31f6dae93f8f7a9a49e5d431b6
#
_cell.length_a   1.000
_cell.length_b   1.000
_cell.length_c   1.000
_cell.angle_alpha   90.00
_cell.angle_beta   90.00
_cell.angle_gamma   90.00
#
_symmetry.space_group_name_H-M   'P 1'
#
loop_
_entity.id
_entity.type
_entity.pdbx_description
1 polymer ?
#
loop_
_entity_poly.entity_id
_entity_poly.type
_entity_poly.pdbx_seq_one_letter_code
_entity_poly.pdbx_strand_id
1 'polypeptide(L)'
;MKIDYEFDFNGWITILVIIWFLYIVGILISNFFLHESENGKYSGKLTFWEDRIQVGNNEYNLEQINKIEFIGAYDIKGMFVNSILEFSPHLSNGLDNQFFLILKNGEKIKCNFLQTESEKIELFNEIFIHYHKKGIISWLQLLEILNIQDYDEIQKFKKEITIANIG
;
A
#
# COMPACT_ATOMS: atom_id res chain seq x y z
N MET A 1 1.95 6.24 -73.35
CA MET A 1 1.03 6.07 -72.22
C MET A 1 1.75 6.64 -71.00
N LYS A 2 1.37 7.88 -70.58
CA LYS A 2 1.91 8.49 -69.37
C LYS A 2 0.96 8.09 -68.23
N ILE A 3 1.47 7.48 -67.20
CA ILE A 3 0.74 7.22 -65.97
C ILE A 3 1.08 8.42 -65.06
N ASP A 4 0.10 9.31 -64.84
CA ASP A 4 0.25 10.36 -63.83
C ASP A 4 0.12 9.73 -62.46
N TYR A 5 1.24 9.67 -61.73
CA TYR A 5 1.25 9.35 -60.32
C TYR A 5 0.83 10.62 -59.56
N GLU A 6 -0.46 10.73 -59.21
CA GLU A 6 -0.85 11.65 -58.17
C GLU A 6 -0.35 11.12 -56.85
N PHE A 7 0.56 11.86 -56.20
CA PHE A 7 1.04 11.56 -54.87
C PHE A 7 -0.11 11.85 -53.91
N ASP A 8 -0.79 10.79 -53.46
CA ASP A 8 -1.91 10.94 -52.51
C ASP A 8 -1.36 11.31 -51.12
N PHE A 9 -1.20 12.65 -50.90
CA PHE A 9 -0.76 13.22 -49.64
C PHE A 9 -1.66 12.83 -48.46
N ASN A 10 -2.95 12.57 -48.67
CA ASN A 10 -3.90 12.16 -47.66
C ASN A 10 -3.59 10.72 -47.17
N GLY A 11 -3.17 9.83 -48.06
CA GLY A 11 -2.81 8.46 -47.71
C GLY A 11 -1.67 8.39 -46.71
N TRP A 12 -0.61 9.19 -46.92
CA TRP A 12 0.54 9.25 -46.01
C TRP A 12 0.20 9.81 -44.62
N ILE A 13 -0.66 10.86 -44.57
CA ILE A 13 -1.14 11.41 -43.30
C ILE A 13 -1.94 10.36 -42.54
N THR A 14 -2.80 9.61 -43.20
CA THR A 14 -3.58 8.54 -42.57
C THR A 14 -2.67 7.46 -41.98
N ILE A 15 -1.62 7.04 -42.69
CA ILE A 15 -0.65 6.07 -42.18
C ILE A 15 0.07 6.61 -40.94
N LEU A 16 0.51 7.86 -40.95
CA LEU A 16 1.17 8.48 -39.80
C LEU A 16 0.25 8.56 -38.56
N VAL A 17 -1.02 8.90 -38.78
CA VAL A 17 -2.02 8.94 -37.69
C VAL A 17 -2.25 7.54 -37.08
N ILE A 18 -2.32 6.50 -37.94
CA ILE A 18 -2.45 5.12 -37.45
C ILE A 18 -1.23 4.68 -36.66
N ILE A 19 -0.01 4.98 -37.14
CA ILE A 19 1.23 4.65 -36.43
C ILE A 19 1.28 5.36 -35.07
N TRP A 20 0.93 6.65 -35.04
CA TRP A 20 0.88 7.43 -33.81
C TRP A 20 -0.16 6.87 -32.81
N PHE A 21 -1.35 6.51 -33.29
CA PHE A 21 -2.38 5.88 -32.48
C PHE A 21 -1.91 4.55 -31.89
N LEU A 22 -1.32 3.68 -32.72
CA LEU A 22 -0.76 2.40 -32.25
C LEU A 22 0.36 2.59 -31.23
N TYR A 23 1.19 3.63 -31.37
CA TYR A 23 2.22 3.99 -30.42
C TYR A 23 1.61 4.38 -29.05
N ILE A 24 0.57 5.22 -29.03
CA ILE A 24 -0.14 5.59 -27.79
C ILE A 24 -0.74 4.36 -27.13
N VAL A 25 -1.45 3.54 -27.89
CA VAL A 25 -2.04 2.30 -27.39
C VAL A 25 -0.95 1.37 -26.82
N GLY A 26 0.19 1.27 -27.47
CA GLY A 26 1.33 0.51 -26.99
C GLY A 26 1.87 1.03 -25.65
N ILE A 27 1.96 2.34 -25.45
CA ILE A 27 2.36 2.94 -24.16
C ILE A 27 1.32 2.61 -23.08
N LEU A 28 0.03 2.81 -23.34
CA LEU A 28 -1.03 2.53 -22.40
C LEU A 28 -1.00 1.07 -21.96
N ILE A 29 -0.85 0.14 -22.90
CA ILE A 29 -0.76 -1.30 -22.58
C ILE A 29 0.50 -1.60 -21.75
N SER A 30 1.65 -1.01 -22.08
CA SER A 30 2.88 -1.26 -21.33
C SER A 30 2.78 -0.78 -19.87
N ASN A 31 2.09 0.33 -19.61
CA ASN A 31 1.92 0.89 -18.27
C ASN A 31 1.15 -0.05 -17.34
N PHE A 32 0.30 -0.96 -17.86
CA PHE A 32 -0.38 -1.97 -17.05
C PHE A 32 0.57 -2.96 -16.36
N PHE A 33 1.78 -3.12 -16.90
CA PHE A 33 2.78 -4.06 -16.38
C PHE A 33 3.93 -3.37 -15.65
N LEU A 34 3.91 -2.03 -15.61
CA LEU A 34 4.95 -1.26 -14.94
C LEU A 34 4.52 -0.91 -13.51
N HIS A 35 5.48 -1.05 -12.59
CA HIS A 35 5.35 -0.58 -11.22
C HIS A 35 5.79 0.87 -11.11
N GLU A 36 5.21 1.59 -10.16
CA GLU A 36 5.70 2.90 -9.75
C GLU A 36 7.16 2.85 -9.36
N SER A 37 7.87 3.97 -9.55
CA SER A 37 9.29 4.06 -9.24
C SER A 37 9.54 3.96 -7.74
N GLU A 38 10.47 3.12 -7.32
CA GLU A 38 10.94 3.07 -5.94
C GLU A 38 11.96 4.20 -5.72
N ASN A 39 11.50 5.29 -5.10
CA ASN A 39 12.33 6.47 -4.81
C ASN A 39 12.80 6.42 -3.35
N GLY A 40 13.87 5.65 -3.07
CA GLY A 40 14.41 5.55 -1.72
C GLY A 40 15.39 4.42 -1.52
N LYS A 41 15.83 4.28 -0.28
CA LYS A 41 16.67 3.16 0.16
C LYS A 41 16.05 2.51 1.38
N TYR A 42 16.03 1.19 1.41
CA TYR A 42 15.63 0.45 2.61
C TYR A 42 16.66 0.66 3.71
N SER A 43 16.20 1.12 4.89
CA SER A 43 17.06 1.42 6.05
C SER A 43 16.95 0.39 7.18
N GLY A 44 16.23 -0.71 6.94
CA GLY A 44 16.04 -1.77 7.92
C GLY A 44 14.67 -2.43 7.78
N LYS A 45 14.20 -3.04 8.87
CA LYS A 45 12.93 -3.77 8.92
C LYS A 45 11.93 -3.10 9.84
N LEU A 46 10.64 -3.26 9.55
CA LEU A 46 9.55 -3.02 10.48
C LEU A 46 9.06 -4.40 10.95
N THR A 47 9.18 -4.70 12.23
CA THR A 47 8.80 -6.01 12.77
C THR A 47 8.06 -5.84 14.09
N PHE A 48 7.02 -6.66 14.29
CA PHE A 48 6.15 -6.62 15.46
C PHE A 48 6.29 -7.91 16.25
N TRP A 49 6.54 -7.81 17.57
CA TRP A 49 6.56 -8.91 18.53
C TRP A 49 5.66 -8.60 19.71
N GLU A 50 5.34 -9.57 20.52
CA GLU A 50 4.45 -9.38 21.67
C GLU A 50 5.02 -8.42 22.74
N ASP A 51 6.34 -8.24 22.80
CA ASP A 51 7.02 -7.43 23.81
C ASP A 51 7.69 -6.16 23.26
N ARG A 52 7.89 -6.04 21.95
CA ARG A 52 8.63 -4.94 21.33
C ARG A 52 8.26 -4.73 19.86
N ILE A 53 8.65 -3.58 19.34
CA ILE A 53 8.55 -3.22 17.93
C ILE A 53 9.93 -2.80 17.43
N GLN A 54 10.36 -3.33 16.28
CA GLN A 54 11.57 -2.89 15.59
C GLN A 54 11.21 -1.93 14.46
N VAL A 55 11.90 -0.78 14.43
CA VAL A 55 11.83 0.19 13.33
C VAL A 55 13.26 0.44 12.83
N GLY A 56 13.55 -0.02 11.63
CA GLY A 56 14.92 0.02 11.10
C GLY A 56 15.84 -0.91 11.90
N ASN A 57 16.87 -0.32 12.51
CA ASN A 57 17.82 -1.01 13.37
C ASN A 57 17.56 -0.85 14.88
N ASN A 58 16.52 -0.09 15.25
CA ASN A 58 16.20 0.20 16.64
C ASN A 58 15.02 -0.64 17.13
N GLU A 59 15.11 -1.12 18.36
CA GLU A 59 14.05 -1.87 19.03
C GLU A 59 13.45 -1.00 20.16
N TYR A 60 12.12 -1.06 20.29
CA TYR A 60 11.36 -0.30 21.28
C TYR A 60 10.46 -1.26 22.05
N ASN A 61 10.66 -1.38 23.37
CA ASN A 61 9.82 -2.19 24.24
C ASN A 61 8.41 -1.59 24.33
N LEU A 62 7.37 -2.45 24.36
CA LEU A 62 5.98 -1.99 24.44
C LEU A 62 5.72 -1.09 25.64
N GLU A 63 6.44 -1.28 26.76
CA GLU A 63 6.32 -0.44 27.96
C GLU A 63 6.73 1.02 27.73
N GLN A 64 7.59 1.27 26.74
CA GLN A 64 8.03 2.63 26.35
C GLN A 64 7.09 3.28 25.35
N ILE A 65 6.24 2.50 24.70
CA ILE A 65 5.34 2.95 23.65
C ILE A 65 4.06 3.49 24.27
N ASN A 66 3.66 4.66 23.81
CA ASN A 66 2.37 5.27 24.15
C ASN A 66 1.31 4.87 23.13
N LYS A 67 1.65 4.95 21.84
CA LYS A 67 0.70 4.68 20.75
C LYS A 67 1.42 4.33 19.46
N ILE A 68 0.80 3.50 18.63
CA ILE A 68 1.18 3.35 17.23
C ILE A 68 0.01 3.74 16.33
N GLU A 69 0.32 4.21 15.12
CA GLU A 69 -0.64 4.62 14.11
C GLU A 69 -0.15 4.16 12.73
N PHE A 70 -1.10 3.76 11.89
CA PHE A 70 -0.89 3.48 10.48
C PHE A 70 -1.69 4.47 9.64
N ILE A 71 -1.10 4.93 8.54
CA ILE A 71 -1.79 5.77 7.56
C ILE A 71 -1.55 5.15 6.19
N GLY A 72 -2.64 4.87 5.45
CA GLY A 72 -2.54 4.30 4.13
C GLY A 72 -2.04 2.85 4.09
N ALA A 73 -2.31 2.05 5.13
CA ALA A 73 -1.84 0.68 5.28
C ALA A 73 -2.42 -0.34 4.27
N TYR A 74 -2.89 0.12 3.12
CA TYR A 74 -3.57 -0.69 2.08
C TYR A 74 -2.77 -0.83 0.80
N ASP A 75 -1.65 -0.13 0.70
CA ASP A 75 -0.83 -0.15 -0.50
C ASP A 75 0.03 -1.43 -0.54
N ILE A 76 -0.31 -2.34 -1.45
CA ILE A 76 0.38 -3.62 -1.63
C ILE A 76 1.06 -3.61 -2.99
N LYS A 77 2.32 -4.01 -3.05
CA LYS A 77 3.09 -4.10 -4.29
C LYS A 77 2.36 -4.92 -5.33
N GLY A 78 2.16 -4.33 -6.51
CA GLY A 78 1.46 -4.94 -7.63
C GLY A 78 -0.06 -4.69 -7.65
N MET A 79 -0.63 -3.96 -6.70
CA MET A 79 -2.02 -3.48 -6.80
C MET A 79 -2.16 -2.41 -7.88
N PHE A 80 -3.32 -2.38 -8.53
CA PHE A 80 -3.67 -1.30 -9.45
C PHE A 80 -4.00 -0.02 -8.67
N VAL A 81 -3.28 1.06 -8.96
CA VAL A 81 -3.42 2.35 -8.27
C VAL A 81 -3.87 3.49 -9.19
N ASN A 82 -3.63 3.38 -10.51
CA ASN A 82 -3.92 4.43 -11.46
C ASN A 82 -5.04 4.04 -12.45
N SER A 83 -5.73 5.05 -12.97
CA SER A 83 -6.76 4.87 -14.01
C SER A 83 -6.15 4.36 -15.32
N ILE A 84 -6.91 3.51 -16.05
CA ILE A 84 -6.51 2.91 -17.33
C ILE A 84 -6.04 3.95 -18.37
N LEU A 85 -6.54 5.19 -18.29
CA LEU A 85 -6.23 6.25 -19.24
C LEU A 85 -5.04 7.12 -18.82
N GLU A 86 -4.38 6.82 -17.70
CA GLU A 86 -3.20 7.54 -17.26
C GLU A 86 -1.94 7.00 -17.95
N PHE A 87 -1.04 7.93 -18.30
CA PHE A 87 0.25 7.60 -18.92
C PHE A 87 1.34 7.31 -17.87
N SER A 88 0.94 6.91 -16.67
CA SER A 88 1.80 6.52 -15.56
C SER A 88 1.74 5.01 -15.33
N PRO A 89 2.73 4.41 -14.63
CA PRO A 89 2.66 3.01 -14.21
C PRO A 89 1.39 2.73 -13.43
N HIS A 90 0.77 1.57 -13.68
CA HIS A 90 -0.50 1.22 -13.04
C HIS A 90 -0.36 0.34 -11.81
N LEU A 91 0.82 -0.24 -11.59
CA LEU A 91 1.06 -1.12 -10.45
C LEU A 91 1.78 -0.35 -9.34
N SER A 92 1.26 -0.42 -8.13
CA SER A 92 1.90 0.14 -6.95
C SER A 92 3.26 -0.51 -6.69
N ASN A 93 4.18 0.29 -6.15
CA ASN A 93 5.43 -0.19 -5.57
C ASN A 93 5.27 -0.72 -4.13
N GLY A 94 4.10 -0.55 -3.49
CA GLY A 94 3.78 -1.02 -2.14
C GLY A 94 4.38 -0.17 -1.01
N LEU A 95 4.84 1.06 -1.28
CA LEU A 95 5.57 1.91 -0.34
C LEU A 95 4.76 3.08 0.24
N ASP A 96 3.52 3.27 -0.21
CA ASP A 96 2.65 4.36 0.28
C ASP A 96 1.98 4.04 1.62
N ASN A 97 2.65 3.22 2.42
CA ASN A 97 2.23 2.86 3.77
C ASN A 97 3.08 3.61 4.78
N GLN A 98 2.46 4.27 5.74
CA GLN A 98 3.16 5.01 6.79
C GLN A 98 2.88 4.41 8.16
N PHE A 99 3.94 4.23 8.94
CA PHE A 99 3.89 3.80 10.32
C PHE A 99 4.42 4.89 11.23
N PHE A 100 3.71 5.15 12.32
CA PHE A 100 4.10 6.08 13.37
C PHE A 100 4.15 5.34 14.70
N LEU A 101 5.26 5.51 15.40
CA LEU A 101 5.46 5.03 16.75
C LEU A 101 5.68 6.24 17.65
N ILE A 102 4.85 6.38 18.66
CA ILE A 102 4.86 7.49 19.63
C ILE A 102 5.26 6.92 20.97
N LEU A 103 6.39 7.37 21.50
CA LEU A 103 6.90 6.95 22.79
C LEU A 103 6.27 7.75 23.94
N LYS A 104 6.30 7.21 25.16
CA LYS A 104 5.79 7.88 26.37
C LYS A 104 6.54 9.17 26.72
N ASN A 105 7.78 9.30 26.27
CA ASN A 105 8.57 10.54 26.41
C ASN A 105 8.18 11.64 25.40
N GLY A 106 7.23 11.35 24.48
CA GLY A 106 6.77 12.28 23.45
C GLY A 106 7.53 12.20 22.13
N GLU A 107 8.56 11.38 22.04
CA GLU A 107 9.30 11.16 20.79
C GLU A 107 8.40 10.46 19.76
N LYS A 108 8.48 10.90 18.49
CA LYS A 108 7.72 10.33 17.38
C LYS A 108 8.68 9.80 16.33
N ILE A 109 8.56 8.53 16.04
CA ILE A 109 9.29 7.84 14.98
C ILE A 109 8.33 7.58 13.83
N LYS A 110 8.73 7.96 12.60
CA LYS A 110 7.97 7.74 11.39
C LYS A 110 8.80 6.92 10.42
N CYS A 111 8.19 5.94 9.77
CA CYS A 111 8.76 5.28 8.62
C CYS A 111 7.68 4.94 7.57
N ASN A 112 8.10 4.89 6.32
CA ASN A 112 7.32 4.22 5.28
C ASN A 112 7.75 2.75 5.24
N PHE A 113 6.85 1.86 4.87
CA PHE A 113 7.16 0.44 4.80
C PHE A 113 6.57 -0.20 3.55
N LEU A 114 7.27 -1.19 3.04
CA LEU A 114 6.83 -2.00 1.91
C LEU A 114 5.84 -3.06 2.39
N GLN A 115 4.72 -3.20 1.68
CA GLN A 115 3.87 -4.37 1.78
C GLN A 115 3.89 -5.18 0.48
N THR A 116 3.96 -6.49 0.64
CA THR A 116 3.81 -7.47 -0.43
C THR A 116 2.67 -8.43 -0.07
N GLU A 117 2.20 -9.22 -1.01
CA GLU A 117 1.18 -10.25 -0.74
C GLU A 117 1.58 -11.23 0.38
N SER A 118 2.88 -11.52 0.53
CA SER A 118 3.41 -12.42 1.56
C SER A 118 3.72 -11.74 2.89
N GLU A 119 3.78 -10.41 2.92
CA GLU A 119 4.15 -9.61 4.10
C GLU A 119 3.14 -8.47 4.29
N LYS A 120 1.86 -8.81 4.35
CA LYS A 120 0.78 -7.86 4.63
C LYS A 120 0.65 -7.59 6.12
N ILE A 121 0.29 -6.37 6.46
CA ILE A 121 0.01 -5.99 7.84
C ILE A 121 -1.12 -6.84 8.45
N GLU A 122 -2.10 -7.24 7.66
CA GLU A 122 -3.21 -8.11 8.07
C GLU A 122 -2.75 -9.48 8.62
N LEU A 123 -1.56 -9.97 8.27
CA LEU A 123 -1.02 -11.23 8.77
C LEU A 123 -0.61 -11.16 10.24
N PHE A 124 -0.51 -9.95 10.83
CA PHE A 124 -0.15 -9.72 12.22
C PHE A 124 -1.36 -9.49 13.15
N ASN A 125 -2.54 -9.97 12.77
CA ASN A 125 -3.81 -9.75 13.47
C ASN A 125 -3.72 -10.03 14.97
N GLU A 126 -3.17 -11.16 15.38
CA GLU A 126 -3.05 -11.55 16.80
C GLU A 126 -2.20 -10.56 17.60
N ILE A 127 -1.09 -10.08 16.99
CA ILE A 127 -0.21 -9.10 17.61
C ILE A 127 -0.91 -7.76 17.75
N PHE A 128 -1.68 -7.32 16.75
CA PHE A 128 -2.40 -6.05 16.83
C PHE A 128 -3.57 -6.11 17.82
N ILE A 129 -4.24 -7.25 17.95
CA ILE A 129 -5.22 -7.48 19.02
C ILE A 129 -4.53 -7.39 20.39
N HIS A 130 -3.33 -7.99 20.55
CA HIS A 130 -2.55 -7.86 21.77
C HIS A 130 -2.17 -6.39 22.06
N TYR A 131 -1.73 -5.64 21.07
CA TYR A 131 -1.40 -4.22 21.20
C TYR A 131 -2.64 -3.37 21.55
N HIS A 132 -3.80 -3.70 21.00
CA HIS A 132 -5.05 -3.07 21.40
C HIS A 132 -5.39 -3.32 22.86
N LYS A 133 -5.26 -4.56 23.34
CA LYS A 133 -5.45 -4.92 24.77
C LYS A 133 -4.49 -4.16 25.69
N LYS A 134 -3.29 -3.83 25.22
CA LYS A 134 -2.31 -2.99 25.93
C LYS A 134 -2.60 -1.48 25.82
N GLY A 135 -3.61 -1.07 25.05
CA GLY A 135 -3.96 0.34 24.84
C GLY A 135 -3.05 1.08 23.85
N ILE A 136 -2.18 0.36 23.12
CA ILE A 136 -1.22 0.93 22.18
C ILE A 136 -1.88 1.24 20.83
N ILE A 137 -2.87 0.47 20.42
CA ILE A 137 -3.69 0.70 19.21
C ILE A 137 -5.11 1.05 19.62
N SER A 138 -5.70 2.08 19.01
CA SER A 138 -7.11 2.41 19.21
C SER A 138 -8.04 1.36 18.56
N TRP A 139 -9.26 1.25 19.07
CA TRP A 139 -10.26 0.34 18.47
C TRP A 139 -10.52 0.61 16.99
N LEU A 140 -10.70 1.89 16.64
CA LEU A 140 -10.96 2.25 15.25
C LEU A 140 -9.80 1.87 14.33
N GLN A 141 -8.58 2.08 14.78
CA GLN A 141 -7.41 1.72 13.99
C GLN A 141 -7.22 0.20 13.88
N LEU A 142 -7.56 -0.57 14.93
CA LEU A 142 -7.56 -2.02 14.85
C LEU A 142 -8.55 -2.52 13.80
N LEU A 143 -9.78 -1.99 13.79
CA LEU A 143 -10.77 -2.33 12.76
C LEU A 143 -10.29 -1.99 11.35
N GLU A 144 -9.65 -0.84 11.19
CA GLU A 144 -9.08 -0.39 9.94
C GLU A 144 -7.98 -1.36 9.44
N ILE A 145 -7.02 -1.72 10.31
CA ILE A 145 -5.94 -2.67 9.97
C ILE A 145 -6.49 -4.05 9.59
N LEU A 146 -7.53 -4.51 10.27
CA LEU A 146 -8.17 -5.80 10.02
C LEU A 146 -9.18 -5.76 8.87
N ASN A 147 -9.36 -4.59 8.26
CA ASN A 147 -10.34 -4.33 7.19
C ASN A 147 -11.78 -4.74 7.57
N ILE A 148 -12.15 -4.60 8.85
CA ILE A 148 -13.49 -4.91 9.36
C ILE A 148 -14.34 -3.64 9.26
N GLN A 149 -15.26 -3.59 8.30
CA GLN A 149 -16.08 -2.40 8.03
C GLN A 149 -17.58 -2.64 8.23
N ASP A 150 -18.02 -3.90 8.12
CA ASP A 150 -19.42 -4.25 8.30
C ASP A 150 -19.83 -4.18 9.76
N TYR A 151 -21.04 -3.64 10.04
CA TYR A 151 -21.54 -3.45 11.40
C TYR A 151 -21.67 -4.78 12.16
N ASP A 152 -22.18 -5.81 11.53
CA ASP A 152 -22.40 -7.11 12.18
C ASP A 152 -21.06 -7.82 12.45
N GLU A 153 -20.10 -7.68 11.55
CA GLU A 153 -18.73 -8.17 11.74
C GLU A 153 -18.05 -7.43 12.91
N ILE A 154 -18.19 -6.09 13.00
CA ILE A 154 -17.67 -5.30 14.12
C ILE A 154 -18.25 -5.78 15.44
N GLN A 155 -19.59 -6.03 15.53
CA GLN A 155 -20.23 -6.50 16.75
C GLN A 155 -19.77 -7.91 17.14
N LYS A 156 -19.61 -8.78 16.16
CA LYS A 156 -19.08 -10.14 16.36
C LYS A 156 -17.65 -10.09 16.88
N PHE A 157 -16.78 -9.36 16.22
CA PHE A 157 -15.37 -9.21 16.60
C PHE A 157 -15.22 -8.60 18.00
N LYS A 158 -16.04 -7.58 18.34
CA LYS A 158 -16.06 -7.00 19.68
C LYS A 158 -16.40 -8.03 20.78
N LYS A 159 -17.37 -8.90 20.52
CA LYS A 159 -17.72 -9.99 21.45
C LYS A 159 -16.58 -10.98 21.60
N GLU A 160 -15.95 -11.39 20.52
CA GLU A 160 -14.82 -12.33 20.53
C GLU A 160 -13.64 -11.81 21.36
N ILE A 161 -13.24 -10.54 21.17
CA ILE A 161 -12.15 -9.94 21.96
C ILE A 161 -12.52 -9.82 23.43
N THR A 162 -13.81 -9.52 23.75
CA THR A 162 -14.27 -9.39 25.14
C THR A 162 -14.25 -10.73 25.86
N ILE A 163 -14.67 -11.81 25.21
CA ILE A 163 -14.66 -13.17 25.78
C ILE A 163 -13.21 -13.64 26.01
N ALA A 164 -12.31 -13.37 25.07
CA ALA A 164 -10.90 -13.70 25.20
C ALA A 164 -10.15 -12.94 26.32
N ASN A 165 -10.79 -11.94 26.94
CA ASN A 165 -10.24 -11.19 28.07
C ASN A 165 -10.69 -11.75 29.43
N ILE A 166 -11.61 -12.71 29.48
CA ILE A 166 -12.20 -13.27 30.72
C ILE A 166 -11.60 -14.65 31.07
N GLY A 167 -10.85 -15.25 30.18
CA GLY A 167 -10.15 -16.52 30.39
C GLY A 167 -8.66 -16.31 30.60
#